data_ca44a959b49e03eea99c132166c43072
#
_entry.id   ca44a959b49e03eea99c132166c43072
#
_cell.length_a   1.000
_cell.length_b   1.000
_cell.length_c   1.000
_cell.angle_alpha   90.00
_cell.angle_beta   90.00
_cell.angle_gamma   90.00
#
_symmetry.space_group_name_H-M   'P 1'
#
loop_
_entity.id
_entity.type
_entity.pdbx_description
1 polymer ?
#
loop_
_entity_poly.entity_id
_entity_poly.type
_entity_poly.pdbx_seq_one_letter_code
_entity_poly.pdbx_strand_id
1 'polypeptide(L)'
;MIYLGGGSVVEVGYANEGKAQHIQDAINENTAAILYVKSHHAVQKNMANVEEIYEVAQNNNIPFIVDAAAEENLEKYIQCSDMAIFSGSKAIQGPTTGIVAGKKKFIDATKVQLHFIGRSMKVGKESTFGLLQALDEYFEKVDTSIHEKEELQKLDRLNNYKELNLEIVQDEAGREIYRTRVHVNSPTLTAESVVDKLKSAEIAIYTRDYGVKQGFFDIDPRPLKDGEIEIIYKTMVQIMEGEI
;
A
#
# COMPACT_ATOMS: atom_id res chain seq x y z
N MET A 1 -3.31 -12.56 -19.02
CA MET A 1 -2.17 -11.99 -19.80
C MET A 1 -1.05 -13.03 -20.01
N ILE A 2 -0.62 -13.78 -18.98
CA ILE A 2 0.44 -14.82 -19.11
C ILE A 2 0.10 -15.85 -20.19
N TYR A 3 -1.13 -16.37 -20.20
CA TYR A 3 -1.59 -17.31 -21.23
C TYR A 3 -1.57 -16.73 -22.66
N LEU A 4 -1.81 -15.43 -22.83
CA LEU A 4 -1.69 -14.76 -24.13
C LEU A 4 -0.24 -14.70 -24.63
N GLY A 5 0.73 -14.72 -23.72
CA GLY A 5 2.16 -14.81 -24.00
C GLY A 5 2.65 -16.24 -24.22
N GLY A 6 1.76 -17.23 -24.17
CA GLY A 6 2.12 -18.65 -24.34
C GLY A 6 2.62 -19.34 -23.06
N GLY A 7 2.58 -18.67 -21.92
CA GLY A 7 2.95 -19.23 -20.62
C GLY A 7 1.79 -19.92 -19.93
N SER A 8 2.10 -20.77 -18.96
CA SER A 8 1.15 -21.37 -18.02
C SER A 8 1.47 -20.87 -16.61
N VAL A 9 0.44 -20.70 -15.79
CA VAL A 9 0.59 -20.28 -14.39
C VAL A 9 0.59 -21.50 -13.49
N VAL A 10 1.58 -21.58 -12.60
CA VAL A 10 1.62 -22.51 -11.48
C VAL A 10 1.48 -21.66 -10.22
N GLU A 11 0.35 -21.78 -9.54
CA GLU A 11 0.12 -21.12 -8.27
C GLU A 11 0.85 -21.82 -7.15
N VAL A 12 1.52 -21.06 -6.27
CA VAL A 12 2.40 -21.58 -5.24
C VAL A 12 1.97 -21.05 -3.87
N GLY A 13 1.98 -21.93 -2.86
CA GLY A 13 1.57 -21.60 -1.51
C GLY A 13 0.07 -21.84 -1.28
N TYR A 14 -0.43 -21.28 -0.20
CA TYR A 14 -1.82 -21.39 0.26
C TYR A 14 -2.47 -20.02 0.38
N ALA A 15 -3.78 -19.98 0.55
CA ALA A 15 -4.53 -18.72 0.64
C ALA A 15 -4.07 -17.79 1.78
N ASN A 16 -3.46 -18.34 2.83
CA ASN A 16 -3.03 -17.63 4.03
C ASN A 16 -1.54 -17.82 4.37
N GLU A 17 -0.79 -18.52 3.51
CA GLU A 17 0.64 -18.74 3.72
C GLU A 17 1.38 -18.96 2.39
N GLY A 18 2.43 -18.19 2.15
CA GLY A 18 3.33 -18.35 1.01
C GLY A 18 4.77 -18.19 1.45
N LYS A 19 5.50 -19.31 1.57
CA LYS A 19 6.91 -19.33 1.97
C LYS A 19 7.83 -19.42 0.75
N ALA A 20 9.05 -18.94 0.88
CA ALA A 20 10.10 -19.10 -0.12
C ALA A 20 10.35 -20.57 -0.47
N GLN A 21 10.23 -21.48 0.51
CA GLN A 21 10.36 -22.91 0.29
C GLN A 21 9.31 -23.46 -0.69
N HIS A 22 8.05 -22.98 -0.62
CA HIS A 22 7.02 -23.43 -1.55
C HIS A 22 7.39 -23.07 -3.00
N ILE A 23 8.01 -21.91 -3.20
CA ILE A 23 8.50 -21.48 -4.52
C ILE A 23 9.66 -22.37 -4.96
N GLN A 24 10.63 -22.62 -4.07
CA GLN A 24 11.77 -23.51 -4.33
C GLN A 24 11.32 -24.91 -4.77
N ASP A 25 10.32 -25.47 -4.10
CA ASP A 25 9.80 -26.81 -4.38
C ASP A 25 9.04 -26.90 -5.72
N ALA A 26 8.48 -25.79 -6.19
CA ALA A 26 7.72 -25.72 -7.45
C ALA A 26 8.61 -25.49 -8.69
N ILE A 27 9.87 -25.10 -8.50
CA ILE A 27 10.82 -24.84 -9.60
C ILE A 27 11.19 -26.12 -10.32
N ASN A 28 11.15 -26.08 -11.64
CA ASN A 28 11.57 -27.19 -12.52
C ASN A 28 12.14 -26.62 -13.85
N GLU A 29 12.55 -27.52 -14.76
CA GLU A 29 13.15 -27.15 -16.04
C GLU A 29 12.24 -26.30 -16.97
N ASN A 30 10.94 -26.30 -16.73
CA ASN A 30 9.96 -25.49 -17.48
C ASN A 30 9.66 -24.13 -16.83
N THR A 31 10.26 -23.83 -15.68
CA THR A 31 10.03 -22.56 -14.97
C THR A 31 10.71 -21.42 -15.72
N ALA A 32 9.92 -20.57 -16.35
CA ALA A 32 10.41 -19.44 -17.14
C ALA A 32 10.66 -18.18 -16.31
N ALA A 33 9.87 -17.96 -15.25
CA ALA A 33 9.98 -16.82 -14.34
C ALA A 33 9.20 -17.08 -13.05
N ILE A 34 9.56 -16.36 -11.99
CA ILE A 34 8.77 -16.22 -10.76
C ILE A 34 8.06 -14.88 -10.84
N LEU A 35 6.73 -14.86 -10.65
CA LEU A 35 5.93 -13.65 -10.56
C LEU A 35 5.37 -13.53 -9.13
N TYR A 36 5.66 -12.42 -8.48
CA TYR A 36 5.14 -12.08 -7.16
C TYR A 36 4.30 -10.81 -7.24
N VAL A 37 3.06 -10.88 -6.77
CA VAL A 37 2.15 -9.74 -6.71
C VAL A 37 2.07 -9.26 -5.27
N LYS A 38 2.64 -8.10 -4.97
CA LYS A 38 2.47 -7.42 -3.69
C LYS A 38 1.13 -6.71 -3.67
N SER A 39 0.13 -7.40 -3.13
CA SER A 39 -1.24 -6.90 -3.12
C SER A 39 -1.48 -5.93 -1.95
N HIS A 40 -2.18 -4.83 -2.23
CA HIS A 40 -2.67 -3.90 -1.21
C HIS A 40 -4.16 -4.11 -0.88
N HIS A 41 -4.83 -5.02 -1.58
CA HIS A 41 -6.24 -5.35 -1.36
C HIS A 41 -6.45 -6.46 -0.33
N ALA A 42 -5.40 -7.22 -0.04
CA ALA A 42 -5.46 -8.31 0.92
C ALA A 42 -4.27 -8.21 1.87
N VAL A 43 -4.52 -8.53 3.13
CA VAL A 43 -3.45 -8.63 4.13
C VAL A 43 -2.62 -9.87 3.81
N GLN A 44 -1.38 -9.66 3.44
CA GLN A 44 -0.43 -10.73 3.11
C GLN A 44 0.37 -11.14 4.35
N LYS A 45 -0.32 -11.62 5.39
CA LYS A 45 0.32 -12.24 6.55
C LYS A 45 0.92 -13.58 6.17
N ASN A 46 2.04 -13.94 6.78
CA ASN A 46 2.75 -15.22 6.55
C ASN A 46 3.18 -15.46 5.08
N MET A 47 3.40 -14.38 4.34
CA MET A 47 3.93 -14.45 2.98
C MET A 47 5.42 -14.16 3.02
N ALA A 48 6.19 -14.87 2.19
CA ALA A 48 7.61 -14.60 2.00
C ALA A 48 7.80 -13.13 1.58
N ASN A 49 8.84 -12.49 2.10
CA ASN A 49 9.20 -11.15 1.67
C ASN A 49 9.88 -11.17 0.29
N VAL A 50 10.02 -10.01 -0.33
CA VAL A 50 10.57 -9.91 -1.68
C VAL A 50 12.03 -10.35 -1.75
N GLU A 51 12.78 -10.10 -0.69
CA GLU A 51 14.19 -10.44 -0.56
C GLU A 51 14.39 -11.97 -0.54
N GLU A 52 13.60 -12.69 0.25
CA GLU A 52 13.63 -14.16 0.32
C GLU A 52 13.31 -14.80 -1.04
N ILE A 53 12.30 -14.27 -1.73
CA ILE A 53 11.92 -14.77 -3.05
C ILE A 53 13.00 -14.47 -4.09
N TYR A 54 13.61 -13.26 -4.01
CA TYR A 54 14.70 -12.88 -4.91
C TYR A 54 15.92 -13.78 -4.73
N GLU A 55 16.25 -14.15 -3.49
CA GLU A 55 17.33 -15.11 -3.19
C GLU A 55 17.06 -16.48 -3.84
N VAL A 56 15.85 -17.01 -3.69
CA VAL A 56 15.44 -18.26 -4.38
C VAL A 56 15.60 -18.13 -5.89
N ALA A 57 15.15 -17.04 -6.47
CA ALA A 57 15.24 -16.79 -7.91
C ALA A 57 16.69 -16.74 -8.39
N GLN A 58 17.56 -16.02 -7.68
CA GLN A 58 18.98 -15.90 -8.04
C GLN A 58 19.71 -17.24 -7.94
N ASN A 59 19.46 -18.01 -6.86
CA ASN A 59 20.06 -19.31 -6.63
C ASN A 59 19.71 -20.35 -7.73
N ASN A 60 18.55 -20.17 -8.38
CA ASN A 60 18.09 -21.03 -9.45
C ASN A 60 18.27 -20.42 -10.86
N ASN A 61 18.86 -19.23 -10.98
CA ASN A 61 19.01 -18.47 -12.23
C ASN A 61 17.68 -18.23 -12.98
N ILE A 62 16.59 -18.05 -12.25
CA ILE A 62 15.26 -17.80 -12.79
C ILE A 62 14.93 -16.31 -12.66
N PRO A 63 14.39 -15.66 -13.73
CA PRO A 63 13.94 -14.28 -13.64
C PRO A 63 12.87 -14.07 -12.57
N PHE A 64 13.03 -13.02 -11.77
CA PHE A 64 12.06 -12.62 -10.76
C PHE A 64 11.37 -11.31 -11.13
N ILE A 65 10.05 -11.36 -11.25
CA ILE A 65 9.19 -10.24 -11.62
C ILE A 65 8.32 -9.88 -10.44
N VAL A 66 8.31 -8.60 -10.03
CA VAL A 66 7.46 -8.12 -8.95
C VAL A 66 6.44 -7.14 -9.48
N ASP A 67 5.16 -7.41 -9.24
CA ASP A 67 4.10 -6.42 -9.35
C ASP A 67 3.96 -5.69 -8.00
N ALA A 68 4.53 -4.51 -7.93
CA ALA A 68 4.53 -3.61 -6.78
C ALA A 68 3.67 -2.37 -7.06
N ALA A 69 2.56 -2.53 -7.77
CA ALA A 69 1.76 -1.43 -8.30
C ALA A 69 1.32 -0.38 -7.27
N ALA A 70 1.17 -0.76 -5.99
CA ALA A 70 0.72 0.15 -4.93
C ALA A 70 1.78 0.43 -3.85
N GLU A 71 2.97 -0.07 -4.03
CA GLU A 71 4.05 0.06 -3.06
C GLU A 71 4.71 1.45 -3.15
N GLU A 72 5.08 1.98 -1.99
CA GLU A 72 5.62 3.34 -1.88
C GLU A 72 7.14 3.40 -2.08
N ASN A 73 7.87 2.35 -1.69
CA ASN A 73 9.33 2.29 -1.84
C ASN A 73 9.71 1.61 -3.17
N LEU A 74 9.81 2.39 -4.26
CA LEU A 74 10.14 1.87 -5.58
C LEU A 74 11.55 1.25 -5.61
N GLU A 75 12.51 1.89 -4.94
CA GLU A 75 13.91 1.48 -4.95
C GLU A 75 14.10 0.07 -4.42
N LYS A 76 13.46 -0.25 -3.29
CA LYS A 76 13.47 -1.58 -2.69
C LYS A 76 13.11 -2.67 -3.68
N TYR A 77 11.99 -2.50 -4.41
CA TYR A 77 11.51 -3.51 -5.36
C TYR A 77 12.35 -3.61 -6.62
N ILE A 78 12.97 -2.50 -7.05
CA ILE A 78 13.92 -2.50 -8.17
C ILE A 78 15.20 -3.25 -7.79
N GLN A 79 15.69 -3.07 -6.57
CA GLN A 79 16.91 -3.74 -6.08
C GLN A 79 16.70 -5.23 -5.85
N CYS A 80 15.50 -5.64 -5.41
CA CYS A 80 15.16 -7.02 -5.09
C CYS A 80 14.35 -7.72 -6.21
N SER A 81 14.55 -7.36 -7.48
CA SER A 81 13.92 -8.03 -8.61
C SER A 81 14.73 -7.90 -9.89
N ASP A 82 14.41 -8.71 -10.87
CA ASP A 82 14.90 -8.54 -12.25
C ASP A 82 14.04 -7.57 -13.04
N MET A 83 12.77 -7.46 -12.67
CA MET A 83 11.81 -6.54 -13.24
C MET A 83 10.72 -6.20 -12.23
N ALA A 84 10.48 -4.92 -11.96
CA ALA A 84 9.43 -4.40 -11.10
C ALA A 84 8.40 -3.61 -11.90
N ILE A 85 7.13 -3.73 -11.52
CA ILE A 85 5.99 -3.07 -12.16
C ILE A 85 5.34 -2.15 -11.13
N PHE A 86 5.13 -0.87 -11.48
CA PHE A 86 4.52 0.13 -10.61
C PHE A 86 3.35 0.81 -11.32
N SER A 87 2.39 1.29 -10.53
CA SER A 87 1.33 2.16 -11.02
C SER A 87 1.78 3.63 -10.95
N GLY A 88 1.63 4.36 -12.04
CA GLY A 88 1.91 5.79 -12.05
C GLY A 88 0.92 6.62 -11.23
N SER A 89 -0.31 6.11 -11.04
CA SER A 89 -1.39 6.86 -10.36
C SER A 89 -1.58 6.52 -8.88
N LYS A 90 -0.70 5.70 -8.28
CA LYS A 90 -0.77 5.35 -6.84
C LYS A 90 0.31 6.12 -6.07
N ALA A 91 1.32 5.47 -5.55
CA ALA A 91 2.38 6.09 -4.75
C ALA A 91 3.08 7.26 -5.45
N ILE A 92 3.23 7.19 -6.77
CA ILE A 92 3.86 8.23 -7.59
C ILE A 92 2.93 9.45 -7.79
N GLN A 93 1.60 9.28 -7.61
CA GLN A 93 0.59 10.36 -7.74
C GLN A 93 0.54 11.02 -9.13
N GLY A 94 0.98 10.31 -10.15
CA GLY A 94 0.91 10.72 -11.55
C GLY A 94 -0.39 10.31 -12.24
N PRO A 95 -0.48 10.51 -13.56
CA PRO A 95 -1.64 10.08 -14.34
C PRO A 95 -1.76 8.54 -14.41
N THR A 96 -2.91 8.07 -14.89
CA THR A 96 -3.17 6.62 -15.10
C THR A 96 -2.20 6.04 -16.13
N THR A 97 -1.14 5.44 -15.62
CA THR A 97 -0.02 4.85 -16.37
C THR A 97 0.55 3.66 -15.62
N GLY A 98 1.50 2.96 -16.24
CA GLY A 98 2.33 1.97 -15.59
C GLY A 98 3.81 2.19 -15.91
N ILE A 99 4.66 1.83 -14.97
CA ILE A 99 6.11 1.83 -15.13
C ILE A 99 6.61 0.41 -15.00
N VAL A 100 7.53 0.04 -15.89
CA VAL A 100 8.30 -1.20 -15.77
C VAL A 100 9.76 -0.80 -15.68
N ALA A 101 10.41 -1.18 -14.58
CA ALA A 101 11.82 -0.92 -14.31
C ALA A 101 12.56 -2.24 -14.07
N GLY A 102 13.85 -2.33 -14.43
CA GLY A 102 14.64 -3.54 -14.18
C GLY A 102 15.79 -3.74 -15.14
N LYS A 103 16.29 -4.97 -15.20
CA LYS A 103 17.45 -5.33 -16.02
C LYS A 103 17.16 -5.12 -17.52
N LYS A 104 18.11 -4.49 -18.21
CA LYS A 104 17.99 -4.07 -19.60
C LYS A 104 17.41 -5.16 -20.51
N LYS A 105 17.88 -6.41 -20.39
CA LYS A 105 17.44 -7.53 -21.24
C LYS A 105 15.92 -7.78 -21.17
N PHE A 106 15.30 -7.61 -19.97
CA PHE A 106 13.85 -7.81 -19.78
C PHE A 106 13.07 -6.58 -20.25
N ILE A 107 13.62 -5.38 -20.02
CA ILE A 107 13.01 -4.15 -20.52
C ILE A 107 13.01 -4.11 -22.04
N ASP A 108 14.08 -4.54 -22.71
CA ASP A 108 14.13 -4.62 -24.17
C ASP A 108 13.11 -5.64 -24.71
N ALA A 109 12.95 -6.79 -24.06
CA ALA A 109 11.92 -7.77 -24.41
C ALA A 109 10.49 -7.20 -24.23
N THR A 110 10.25 -6.45 -23.15
CA THR A 110 8.97 -5.78 -22.92
C THR A 110 8.66 -4.75 -24.00
N LYS A 111 9.66 -3.97 -24.45
CA LYS A 111 9.48 -2.99 -25.53
C LYS A 111 9.01 -3.62 -26.84
N VAL A 112 9.45 -4.83 -27.15
CA VAL A 112 8.98 -5.54 -28.35
C VAL A 112 7.47 -5.75 -28.31
N GLN A 113 6.89 -6.01 -27.13
CA GLN A 113 5.46 -6.23 -26.94
C GLN A 113 4.60 -4.98 -27.20
N LEU A 114 5.19 -3.78 -27.20
CA LEU A 114 4.48 -2.56 -27.61
C LEU A 114 3.99 -2.58 -29.06
N HIS A 115 4.55 -3.43 -29.90
CA HIS A 115 4.11 -3.63 -31.29
C HIS A 115 3.01 -4.69 -31.42
N PHE A 116 2.78 -5.49 -30.41
CA PHE A 116 1.85 -6.62 -30.36
C PHE A 116 0.78 -6.45 -29.29
N ILE A 117 0.82 -7.26 -28.23
CA ILE A 117 -0.17 -7.28 -27.15
C ILE A 117 -0.28 -5.91 -26.45
N GLY A 118 0.87 -5.24 -26.23
CA GLY A 118 0.91 -3.93 -25.58
C GLY A 118 0.37 -2.77 -26.40
N ARG A 119 0.11 -2.97 -27.70
CA ARG A 119 -0.33 -1.88 -28.60
C ARG A 119 -1.67 -1.28 -28.20
N SER A 120 -2.57 -2.09 -27.72
CA SER A 120 -3.89 -1.65 -27.23
C SER A 120 -3.82 -0.80 -25.96
N MET A 121 -2.74 -0.89 -25.22
CA MET A 121 -2.50 -0.18 -23.95
C MET A 121 -1.50 0.97 -24.12
N LYS A 122 -1.36 1.51 -25.33
CA LYS A 122 -0.44 2.62 -25.60
C LYS A 122 -0.79 3.85 -24.76
N VAL A 123 0.19 4.33 -24.00
CA VAL A 123 0.09 5.57 -23.24
C VAL A 123 0.25 6.79 -24.13
N GLY A 124 -0.56 7.82 -23.93
CA GLY A 124 -0.45 9.11 -24.62
C GLY A 124 0.76 9.91 -24.16
N LYS A 125 1.18 10.90 -24.96
CA LYS A 125 2.32 11.76 -24.62
C LYS A 125 2.05 12.60 -23.37
N GLU A 126 0.83 13.07 -23.21
CA GLU A 126 0.38 13.86 -22.06
C GLU A 126 0.58 13.09 -20.77
N SER A 127 0.12 11.84 -20.74
CA SER A 127 0.31 10.95 -19.59
C SER A 127 1.79 10.59 -19.37
N THR A 128 2.58 10.48 -20.44
CA THR A 128 4.03 10.21 -20.31
C THR A 128 4.74 11.41 -19.67
N PHE A 129 4.47 12.62 -20.11
CA PHE A 129 5.09 13.82 -19.53
C PHE A 129 4.59 14.07 -18.09
N GLY A 130 3.30 13.88 -17.84
CA GLY A 130 2.76 13.98 -16.48
C GLY A 130 3.37 12.95 -15.52
N LEU A 131 3.66 11.74 -16.02
CA LEU A 131 4.34 10.73 -15.22
C LEU A 131 5.80 11.10 -14.93
N LEU A 132 6.52 11.65 -15.90
CA LEU A 132 7.91 12.10 -15.70
C LEU A 132 7.97 13.19 -14.63
N GLN A 133 7.07 14.18 -14.69
CA GLN A 133 6.98 15.22 -13.67
C GLN A 133 6.65 14.63 -12.28
N ALA A 134 5.70 13.71 -12.22
CA ALA A 134 5.34 13.06 -10.96
C ALA A 134 6.48 12.20 -10.37
N LEU A 135 7.33 11.62 -11.22
CA LEU A 135 8.54 10.92 -10.76
C LEU A 135 9.58 11.87 -10.20
N ASP A 136 9.81 13.03 -10.83
CA ASP A 136 10.71 14.05 -10.30
C ASP A 136 10.24 14.49 -8.91
N GLU A 137 8.95 14.78 -8.75
CA GLU A 137 8.36 15.13 -7.45
C GLU A 137 8.42 13.98 -6.44
N TYR A 138 8.25 12.72 -6.88
CA TYR A 138 8.36 11.55 -6.01
C TYR A 138 9.78 11.40 -5.43
N PHE A 139 10.82 11.61 -6.23
CA PHE A 139 12.21 11.51 -5.75
C PHE A 139 12.65 12.70 -4.90
N GLU A 140 11.96 13.83 -4.99
CA GLU A 140 12.16 15.00 -4.13
C GLU A 140 11.39 14.91 -2.80
N LYS A 141 10.46 13.96 -2.67
CA LYS A 141 9.69 13.77 -1.43
C LYS A 141 10.60 13.46 -0.25
N VAL A 142 10.49 14.29 0.77
CA VAL A 142 11.05 13.99 2.08
C VAL A 142 10.20 12.89 2.72
N ASP A 143 10.85 11.92 3.35
CA ASP A 143 10.16 10.91 4.17
C ASP A 143 9.42 11.61 5.32
N THR A 144 8.11 11.59 5.26
CA THR A 144 7.23 12.22 6.26
C THR A 144 6.80 11.26 7.37
N SER A 145 7.21 10.00 7.33
CA SER A 145 6.72 8.96 8.25
C SER A 145 7.00 9.27 9.73
N ILE A 146 8.13 9.91 10.03
CA ILE A 146 8.45 10.36 11.40
C ILE A 146 7.52 11.48 11.81
N HIS A 147 7.35 12.48 10.95
CA HIS A 147 6.45 13.61 11.19
C HIS A 147 4.99 13.15 11.33
N GLU A 148 4.54 12.23 10.49
CA GLU A 148 3.21 11.64 10.58
C GLU A 148 2.96 10.96 11.93
N LYS A 149 3.96 10.22 12.47
CA LYS A 149 3.88 9.63 13.81
C LYS A 149 3.80 10.68 14.91
N GLU A 150 4.61 11.74 14.81
CA GLU A 150 4.59 12.86 15.78
C GLU A 150 3.21 13.56 15.77
N GLU A 151 2.64 13.78 14.59
CA GLU A 151 1.28 14.32 14.46
C GLU A 151 0.24 13.41 15.12
N LEU A 152 0.30 12.09 14.86
CA LEU A 152 -0.61 11.13 15.46
C LEU A 152 -0.52 11.09 17.00
N GLN A 153 0.69 11.25 17.58
CA GLN A 153 0.88 11.29 19.03
C GLN A 153 0.13 12.45 19.69
N LYS A 154 -0.20 13.52 18.96
CA LYS A 154 -1.01 14.62 19.49
C LYS A 154 -2.42 14.17 19.90
N LEU A 155 -2.92 13.08 19.33
CA LEU A 155 -4.19 12.48 19.68
C LEU A 155 -4.16 11.66 20.98
N ASP A 156 -2.98 11.32 21.51
CA ASP A 156 -2.84 10.52 22.75
C ASP A 156 -3.52 11.19 23.94
N ARG A 157 -3.71 12.51 23.90
CA ARG A 157 -4.48 13.28 24.89
C ARG A 157 -5.92 12.79 25.05
N LEU A 158 -6.50 12.16 24.00
CA LEU A 158 -7.84 11.57 24.04
C LEU A 158 -7.92 10.33 24.95
N ASN A 159 -6.79 9.70 25.29
CA ASN A 159 -6.75 8.62 26.28
C ASN A 159 -7.11 9.08 27.70
N ASN A 160 -7.28 10.39 27.94
CA ASN A 160 -7.85 10.90 29.20
C ASN A 160 -9.34 10.56 29.35
N TYR A 161 -10.05 10.27 28.26
CA TYR A 161 -11.42 9.78 28.29
C TYR A 161 -11.40 8.26 28.45
N LYS A 162 -11.98 7.75 29.54
CA LYS A 162 -12.01 6.31 29.88
C LYS A 162 -12.73 5.46 28.84
N GLU A 163 -13.60 6.09 28.09
CA GLU A 163 -14.38 5.50 27.00
C GLU A 163 -13.58 5.31 25.73
N LEU A 164 -12.38 5.86 25.66
CA LEU A 164 -11.49 5.76 24.49
C LEU A 164 -10.20 5.03 24.87
N ASN A 165 -9.66 4.30 23.91
CA ASN A 165 -8.29 3.76 23.98
C ASN A 165 -7.66 3.93 22.60
N LEU A 166 -6.62 4.75 22.53
CA LEU A 166 -5.89 5.06 21.29
C LEU A 166 -4.55 4.35 21.28
N GLU A 167 -4.24 3.75 20.14
CA GLU A 167 -2.94 3.14 19.87
C GLU A 167 -2.48 3.46 18.44
N ILE A 168 -1.18 3.63 18.24
CA ILE A 168 -0.60 3.74 16.90
C ILE A 168 -0.39 2.34 16.34
N VAL A 169 -1.04 2.04 15.22
CA VAL A 169 -0.95 0.77 14.51
C VAL A 169 -0.22 0.95 13.18
N GLN A 170 0.62 -0.02 12.85
CA GLN A 170 1.23 -0.09 11.53
C GLN A 170 0.29 -0.79 10.55
N ASP A 171 0.39 -0.44 9.27
CA ASP A 171 -0.31 -1.13 8.20
C ASP A 171 -0.05 -2.64 8.23
N GLU A 172 -1.11 -3.43 8.18
CA GLU A 172 -1.03 -4.90 8.34
C GLU A 172 -0.23 -5.59 7.22
N ALA A 173 -0.03 -4.95 6.07
CA ALA A 173 0.83 -5.45 5.00
C ALA A 173 2.32 -5.13 5.23
N GLY A 174 2.68 -4.57 6.40
CA GLY A 174 4.07 -4.27 6.79
C GLY A 174 4.67 -3.03 6.14
N ARG A 175 3.83 -2.16 5.52
CA ARG A 175 4.28 -0.87 4.99
C ARG A 175 4.55 0.12 6.13
N GLU A 176 5.39 1.11 5.89
CA GLU A 176 5.67 2.19 6.84
C GLU A 176 4.55 3.24 6.87
N ILE A 177 3.33 2.78 6.96
CA ILE A 177 2.12 3.57 7.09
C ILE A 177 1.56 3.36 8.49
N TYR A 178 1.42 4.44 9.21
CA TYR A 178 0.94 4.42 10.58
C TYR A 178 -0.40 5.14 10.70
N ARG A 179 -1.26 4.66 11.60
CA ARG A 179 -2.58 5.23 11.88
C ARG A 179 -2.82 5.23 13.38
N THR A 180 -3.62 6.16 13.86
CA THR A 180 -4.16 6.04 15.22
C THR A 180 -5.43 5.21 15.16
N ARG A 181 -5.42 4.07 15.81
CA ARG A 181 -6.61 3.26 16.05
C ARG A 181 -7.31 3.76 17.30
N VAL A 182 -8.59 4.11 17.16
CA VAL A 182 -9.44 4.60 18.23
C VAL A 182 -10.44 3.52 18.57
N HIS A 183 -10.26 2.87 19.72
CA HIS A 183 -11.24 1.96 20.30
C HIS A 183 -12.25 2.75 21.12
N VAL A 184 -13.55 2.50 20.91
CA VAL A 184 -14.65 3.13 21.65
C VAL A 184 -15.24 2.11 22.61
N ASN A 185 -14.98 2.29 23.90
CA ASN A 185 -15.40 1.41 25.00
C ASN A 185 -16.46 2.10 25.89
N SER A 186 -17.46 2.71 25.28
CA SER A 186 -18.49 3.48 25.96
C SER A 186 -19.81 2.69 26.06
N PRO A 187 -20.55 2.81 27.16
CA PRO A 187 -21.89 2.22 27.25
C PRO A 187 -22.95 2.98 26.43
N THR A 188 -22.66 4.23 26.03
CA THR A 188 -23.61 5.14 25.36
C THR A 188 -23.20 5.49 23.94
N LEU A 189 -21.92 5.35 23.56
CA LEU A 189 -21.39 5.65 22.25
C LEU A 189 -20.84 4.38 21.61
N THR A 190 -21.11 4.18 20.33
CA THR A 190 -20.47 3.15 19.51
C THR A 190 -19.45 3.78 18.57
N ALA A 191 -18.48 3.01 18.08
CA ALA A 191 -17.52 3.51 17.08
C ALA A 191 -18.25 4.02 15.82
N GLU A 192 -19.34 3.37 15.41
CA GLU A 192 -20.17 3.79 14.30
C GLU A 192 -20.80 5.18 14.56
N SER A 193 -21.39 5.39 15.76
CA SER A 193 -21.98 6.68 16.11
C SER A 193 -20.95 7.82 16.21
N VAL A 194 -19.74 7.52 16.68
CA VAL A 194 -18.64 8.49 16.70
C VAL A 194 -18.21 8.87 15.29
N VAL A 195 -18.05 7.89 14.40
CA VAL A 195 -17.71 8.12 12.99
C VAL A 195 -18.79 8.95 12.29
N ASP A 196 -20.06 8.68 12.52
CA ASP A 196 -21.17 9.47 11.95
C ASP A 196 -21.17 10.91 12.44
N LYS A 197 -20.89 11.13 13.73
CA LYS A 197 -20.73 12.48 14.31
C LYS A 197 -19.54 13.21 13.71
N LEU A 198 -18.39 12.55 13.53
CA LEU A 198 -17.22 13.10 12.85
C LEU A 198 -17.54 13.53 11.39
N LYS A 199 -18.28 12.71 10.65
CA LYS A 199 -18.72 13.04 9.28
C LYS A 199 -19.71 14.21 9.23
N SER A 200 -20.49 14.38 10.30
CA SER A 200 -21.56 15.39 10.39
C SER A 200 -21.12 16.68 11.11
N ALA A 201 -19.89 16.76 11.58
CA ALA A 201 -19.33 17.93 12.27
C ALA A 201 -19.22 19.15 11.31
N GLU A 202 -19.02 20.35 11.85
CA GLU A 202 -18.85 21.57 11.07
C GLU A 202 -17.78 21.42 9.99
N ILE A 203 -16.67 20.77 10.31
CA ILE A 203 -15.68 20.28 9.34
C ILE A 203 -15.81 18.76 9.30
N ALA A 204 -16.29 18.24 8.18
CA ALA A 204 -16.50 16.81 8.02
C ALA A 204 -15.17 16.04 8.06
N ILE A 205 -15.07 15.08 8.96
CA ILE A 205 -13.88 14.24 9.16
C ILE A 205 -14.20 12.82 8.73
N TYR A 206 -13.46 12.33 7.73
CA TYR A 206 -13.58 10.97 7.22
C TYR A 206 -12.45 10.09 7.75
N THR A 207 -12.82 8.97 8.33
CA THR A 207 -11.90 8.00 8.94
C THR A 207 -11.86 6.69 8.14
N ARG A 208 -10.98 5.76 8.51
CA ARG A 208 -11.03 4.37 8.06
C ARG A 208 -12.00 3.61 8.96
N ASP A 209 -13.21 3.37 8.49
CA ASP A 209 -14.34 2.88 9.28
C ASP A 209 -14.62 1.37 9.17
N TYR A 210 -13.72 0.60 8.55
CA TYR A 210 -13.89 -0.84 8.36
C TYR A 210 -14.02 -1.65 9.67
N GLY A 211 -13.55 -1.10 10.80
CA GLY A 211 -13.57 -1.71 12.13
C GLY A 211 -14.72 -1.28 13.04
N VAL A 212 -15.66 -0.45 12.57
CA VAL A 212 -16.71 0.14 13.46
C VAL A 212 -17.59 -0.91 14.13
N LYS A 213 -17.86 -2.02 13.45
CA LYS A 213 -18.62 -3.16 14.04
C LYS A 213 -17.82 -3.95 15.08
N GLN A 214 -16.50 -3.81 15.07
CA GLN A 214 -15.60 -4.36 16.10
C GLN A 214 -15.28 -3.33 17.21
N GLY A 215 -15.88 -2.13 17.15
CA GLY A 215 -15.72 -1.09 18.15
C GLY A 215 -14.53 -0.15 17.94
N PHE A 216 -13.96 -0.09 16.73
CA PHE A 216 -12.84 0.82 16.43
C PHE A 216 -12.93 1.45 15.05
N PHE A 217 -12.18 2.52 14.85
CA PHE A 217 -11.87 3.12 13.55
C PHE A 217 -10.44 3.65 13.55
N ASP A 218 -9.86 3.86 12.36
CA ASP A 218 -8.49 4.35 12.24
C ASP A 218 -8.46 5.76 11.63
N ILE A 219 -7.61 6.63 12.19
CA ILE A 219 -7.29 7.97 11.68
C ILE A 219 -5.99 7.84 10.87
N ASP A 220 -6.05 8.19 9.59
CA ASP A 220 -4.92 8.15 8.65
C ASP A 220 -4.34 9.58 8.51
N PRO A 221 -3.06 9.82 8.85
CA PRO A 221 -2.49 11.17 8.83
C PRO A 221 -2.13 11.67 7.45
N ARG A 222 -1.92 10.78 6.48
CA ARG A 222 -1.37 11.09 5.16
C ARG A 222 -2.13 12.13 4.33
N PRO A 223 -3.48 12.20 4.37
CA PRO A 223 -4.21 13.26 3.67
C PRO A 223 -4.30 14.57 4.45
N LEU A 224 -3.83 14.61 5.70
CA LEU A 224 -3.97 15.78 6.57
C LEU A 224 -2.89 16.84 6.26
N LYS A 225 -3.30 18.10 6.39
CA LYS A 225 -2.41 19.26 6.35
C LYS A 225 -2.02 19.67 7.77
N ASP A 226 -1.00 20.51 7.87
CA ASP A 226 -0.55 21.07 9.15
C ASP A 226 -1.71 21.69 9.92
N GLY A 227 -1.84 21.27 11.17
CA GLY A 227 -2.89 21.71 12.09
C GLY A 227 -4.24 21.00 12.00
N GLU A 228 -4.49 20.17 10.95
CA GLU A 228 -5.78 19.47 10.82
C GLU A 228 -5.95 18.37 11.88
N ILE A 229 -4.87 17.81 12.40
CA ILE A 229 -4.91 16.86 13.53
C ILE A 229 -5.52 17.50 14.78
N GLU A 230 -5.31 18.79 14.99
CA GLU A 230 -5.90 19.53 16.11
C GLU A 230 -7.41 19.76 15.94
N ILE A 231 -7.88 19.84 14.68
CA ILE A 231 -9.32 19.90 14.38
C ILE A 231 -9.95 18.55 14.76
N ILE A 232 -9.31 17.44 14.38
CA ILE A 232 -9.78 16.10 14.75
C ILE A 232 -9.86 15.96 16.27
N TYR A 233 -8.79 16.37 16.97
CA TYR A 233 -8.76 16.33 18.43
C TYR A 233 -9.94 17.11 19.06
N LYS A 234 -10.15 18.36 18.65
CA LYS A 234 -11.22 19.23 19.20
C LYS A 234 -12.61 18.65 18.92
N THR A 235 -12.84 18.15 17.71
CA THR A 235 -14.11 17.52 17.34
C THR A 235 -14.36 16.26 18.17
N MET A 236 -13.34 15.44 18.40
CA MET A 236 -13.44 14.27 19.28
C MET A 236 -13.78 14.67 20.72
N VAL A 237 -13.16 15.74 21.25
CA VAL A 237 -13.49 16.28 22.58
C VAL A 237 -14.98 16.68 22.65
N GLN A 238 -15.47 17.44 21.68
CA GLN A 238 -16.88 17.84 21.61
C GLN A 238 -17.84 16.65 21.59
N ILE A 239 -17.50 15.59 20.87
CA ILE A 239 -18.28 14.34 20.85
C ILE A 239 -18.30 13.69 22.24
N MET A 240 -17.13 13.61 22.91
CA MET A 240 -17.02 12.99 24.23
C MET A 240 -17.71 13.79 25.34
N GLU A 241 -17.77 15.11 25.20
CA GLU A 241 -18.46 16.02 26.12
C GLU A 241 -19.97 16.15 25.80
N GLY A 242 -20.43 15.55 24.71
CA GLY A 242 -21.84 15.54 24.32
C GLY A 242 -22.31 16.88 23.74
N GLU A 243 -21.40 17.69 23.21
CA GLU A 243 -21.72 18.96 22.57
C GLU A 243 -22.26 18.78 21.14
N ILE A 244 -21.89 17.68 20.50
CA ILE A 244 -22.37 17.25 19.17
C ILE A 244 -22.67 15.76 19.14
#